data_792a8523627a066e9ecb6572e057ece5
#
_entry.id   792a8523627a066e9ecb6572e057ece5
#
_cell.length_a   1.000
_cell.length_b   1.000
_cell.length_c   1.000
_cell.angle_alpha   90.00
_cell.angle_beta   90.00
_cell.angle_gamma   90.00
#
_symmetry.space_group_name_H-M   'P 1'
#
loop_
_entity.id
_entity.type
_entity.pdbx_description
1 polymer ?
#
loop_
_entity_poly.entity_id
_entity_poly.type
_entity_poly.pdbx_seq_one_letter_code
_entity_poly.pdbx_strand_id
1 'polypeptide(L)'
;TKKLNLTASEITFLAASATSASSKELALLTRQIATLIQSGIPIEETLSAVANQSEKTNVRSMLLAVRAKVLEGYTLADSLAEFPAAFPTLYRSTVAAGEHAGHLDLVLNRLADYTEARQQARQKIQLAAIYPVILAFVAISIVVFLLTYVVPDIIEVFVNNGQELPPLTQGLLAVSDFLGKWG
;
A
#
# COMPACT_ATOMS: atom_id res chain seq x y z
N THR A 1 -33.19 18.10 -3.09
CA THR A 1 -32.02 17.56 -3.85
C THR A 1 -31.11 18.73 -4.17
N LYS A 2 -30.10 18.96 -3.26
CA LYS A 2 -29.12 20.06 -3.40
C LYS A 2 -28.06 19.58 -4.41
N LYS A 3 -28.18 20.03 -5.68
CA LYS A 3 -27.14 19.85 -6.68
C LYS A 3 -25.93 20.70 -6.25
N LEU A 4 -24.88 20.04 -5.77
CA LEU A 4 -23.57 20.66 -5.57
C LEU A 4 -23.02 21.00 -6.97
N ASN A 5 -23.10 22.27 -7.37
CA ASN A 5 -22.35 22.79 -8.50
C ASN A 5 -20.88 22.94 -8.06
N LEU A 6 -20.14 21.84 -8.13
CA LEU A 6 -18.70 21.85 -7.94
C LEU A 6 -18.07 22.49 -9.19
N THR A 7 -17.23 23.48 -8.99
CA THR A 7 -16.45 24.07 -10.06
C THR A 7 -15.44 23.05 -10.60
N ALA A 8 -15.02 23.20 -11.86
CA ALA A 8 -14.04 22.28 -12.45
C ALA A 8 -12.76 22.17 -11.60
N SER A 9 -12.35 23.25 -10.93
CA SER A 9 -11.22 23.30 -10.01
C SER A 9 -11.44 22.45 -8.73
N GLU A 10 -12.66 22.45 -8.16
CA GLU A 10 -12.99 21.65 -6.98
C GLU A 10 -13.07 20.16 -7.30
N ILE A 11 -13.58 19.81 -8.48
CA ILE A 11 -13.60 18.42 -8.96
C ILE A 11 -12.16 17.93 -9.18
N THR A 12 -11.29 18.77 -9.74
CA THR A 12 -9.87 18.45 -9.95
C THR A 12 -9.15 18.30 -8.62
N PHE A 13 -9.41 19.17 -7.64
CA PHE A 13 -8.83 19.10 -6.31
C PHE A 13 -9.28 17.85 -5.52
N LEU A 14 -10.57 17.49 -5.58
CA LEU A 14 -11.11 16.28 -4.97
C LEU A 14 -10.58 15.00 -5.65
N ALA A 15 -10.43 15.01 -6.97
CA ALA A 15 -9.80 13.93 -7.71
C ALA A 15 -8.30 13.81 -7.39
N ALA A 16 -7.60 14.92 -7.23
CA ALA A 16 -6.19 14.96 -6.86
C ALA A 16 -5.94 14.40 -5.45
N SER A 17 -6.81 14.72 -4.49
CA SER A 17 -6.71 14.20 -3.11
C SER A 17 -7.02 12.70 -3.00
N ALA A 18 -7.79 12.15 -3.93
CA ALA A 18 -8.16 10.73 -3.97
C ALA A 18 -7.18 9.86 -4.77
N THR A 19 -6.28 10.47 -5.56
CA THR A 19 -5.37 9.74 -6.44
C THR A 19 -4.10 9.36 -5.67
N SER A 20 -4.17 8.24 -4.95
CA SER A 20 -2.99 7.61 -4.35
C SER A 20 -2.38 6.61 -5.33
N ALA A 21 -1.17 6.88 -5.80
CA ALA A 21 -0.40 5.87 -6.51
C ALA A 21 0.17 4.87 -5.50
N SER A 22 -0.02 3.58 -5.76
CA SER A 22 0.62 2.52 -4.97
C SER A 22 2.15 2.68 -5.04
N SER A 23 2.87 2.26 -3.99
CA SER A 23 4.35 2.27 -4.01
C SER A 23 4.94 1.53 -5.20
N LYS A 24 4.26 0.48 -5.68
CA LYS A 24 4.64 -0.26 -6.90
C LYS A 24 4.46 0.58 -8.15
N GLU A 25 3.36 1.30 -8.24
CA GLU A 25 3.08 2.19 -9.37
C GLU A 25 4.05 3.36 -9.41
N LEU A 26 4.30 4.00 -8.26
CA LEU A 26 5.26 5.09 -8.18
C LEU A 26 6.65 4.65 -8.65
N ALA A 27 7.12 3.47 -8.24
CA ALA A 27 8.41 2.92 -8.67
C ALA A 27 8.44 2.71 -10.19
N LEU A 28 7.39 2.09 -10.75
CA LEU A 28 7.28 1.84 -12.19
C LEU A 28 7.25 3.14 -13.00
N LEU A 29 6.40 4.09 -12.61
CA LEU A 29 6.29 5.38 -13.27
C LEU A 29 7.61 6.16 -13.23
N THR A 30 8.27 6.18 -12.05
CA THR A 30 9.55 6.86 -11.90
C THR A 30 10.61 6.25 -12.81
N ARG A 31 10.69 4.93 -12.91
CA ARG A 31 11.63 4.25 -13.81
C ARG A 31 11.34 4.56 -15.27
N GLN A 32 10.09 4.53 -15.70
CA GLN A 32 9.71 4.86 -17.06
C GLN A 32 10.08 6.31 -17.41
N ILE A 33 9.73 7.26 -16.54
CA ILE A 33 10.07 8.68 -16.72
C ILE A 33 11.59 8.86 -16.77
N ALA A 34 12.33 8.28 -15.83
CA ALA A 34 13.78 8.39 -15.78
C ALA A 34 14.44 7.86 -17.06
N THR A 35 14.00 6.70 -17.56
CA THR A 35 14.55 6.08 -18.76
C THR A 35 14.32 6.95 -20.01
N LEU A 36 13.12 7.50 -20.17
CA LEU A 36 12.78 8.33 -21.31
C LEU A 36 13.53 9.67 -21.28
N ILE A 37 13.62 10.32 -20.11
CA ILE A 37 14.39 11.56 -19.94
C ILE A 37 15.89 11.31 -20.20
N GLN A 38 16.43 10.22 -19.71
CA GLN A 38 17.83 9.83 -19.95
C GLN A 38 18.11 9.58 -21.45
N SER A 39 17.10 9.16 -22.21
CA SER A 39 17.17 9.01 -23.67
C SER A 39 17.04 10.35 -24.42
N GLY A 40 16.93 11.48 -23.71
CA GLY A 40 16.84 12.83 -24.31
C GLY A 40 15.42 13.21 -24.74
N ILE A 41 14.39 12.47 -24.32
CA ILE A 41 13.00 12.79 -24.65
C ILE A 41 12.53 13.95 -23.73
N PRO A 42 11.91 15.01 -24.28
CA PRO A 42 11.38 16.10 -23.49
C PRO A 42 10.38 15.64 -22.43
N ILE A 43 10.30 16.36 -21.31
CA ILE A 43 9.50 15.94 -20.14
C ILE A 43 7.99 15.86 -20.48
N GLU A 44 7.47 16.77 -21.28
CA GLU A 44 6.07 16.81 -21.72
C GLU A 44 5.70 15.61 -22.60
N GLU A 45 6.62 15.17 -23.46
CA GLU A 45 6.44 13.96 -24.28
C GLU A 45 6.56 12.69 -23.42
N THR A 46 7.52 12.67 -22.52
CA THR A 46 7.73 11.59 -21.55
C THR A 46 6.47 11.38 -20.71
N LEU A 47 5.90 12.43 -20.13
CA LEU A 47 4.68 12.34 -19.32
C LEU A 47 3.49 11.82 -20.14
N SER A 48 3.37 12.25 -21.40
CA SER A 48 2.34 11.77 -22.32
C SER A 48 2.51 10.28 -22.64
N ALA A 49 3.73 9.85 -22.93
CA ALA A 49 4.05 8.45 -23.23
C ALA A 49 3.74 7.52 -22.06
N VAL A 50 4.20 7.89 -20.85
CA VAL A 50 3.96 7.11 -19.62
C VAL A 50 2.47 7.10 -19.25
N ALA A 51 1.76 8.22 -19.41
CA ALA A 51 0.32 8.28 -19.18
C ALA A 51 -0.45 7.31 -20.10
N ASN A 52 -0.06 7.22 -21.37
CA ASN A 52 -0.71 6.33 -22.34
C ASN A 52 -0.42 4.85 -22.09
N GLN A 53 0.71 4.53 -21.46
CA GLN A 53 1.06 3.16 -21.05
C GLN A 53 0.38 2.73 -19.74
N SER A 54 -0.17 3.67 -18.98
CA SER A 54 -0.80 3.38 -17.70
C SER A 54 -2.16 2.70 -17.88
N GLU A 55 -2.34 1.52 -17.26
CA GLU A 55 -3.60 0.79 -17.27
C GLU A 55 -4.67 1.46 -16.38
N LYS A 56 -4.24 2.21 -15.35
CA LYS A 56 -5.15 2.85 -14.40
C LYS A 56 -5.54 4.24 -14.86
N THR A 57 -6.83 4.45 -15.05
CA THR A 57 -7.39 5.72 -15.49
C THR A 57 -7.01 6.88 -14.56
N ASN A 58 -7.00 6.68 -13.25
CA ASN A 58 -6.62 7.70 -12.28
C ASN A 58 -5.14 8.13 -12.40
N VAL A 59 -4.23 7.16 -12.61
CA VAL A 59 -2.80 7.43 -12.81
C VAL A 59 -2.58 8.17 -14.14
N ARG A 60 -3.27 7.71 -15.20
CA ARG A 60 -3.24 8.37 -16.51
C ARG A 60 -3.69 9.82 -16.41
N SER A 61 -4.84 10.08 -15.77
CA SER A 61 -5.38 11.43 -15.61
C SER A 61 -4.45 12.32 -14.80
N MET A 62 -3.84 11.79 -13.73
CA MET A 62 -2.85 12.49 -12.92
C MET A 62 -1.63 12.91 -13.74
N LEU A 63 -1.04 12.01 -14.52
CA LEU A 63 0.14 12.32 -15.36
C LEU A 63 -0.19 13.34 -16.45
N LEU A 64 -1.39 13.27 -17.04
CA LEU A 64 -1.85 14.27 -18.03
C LEU A 64 -2.09 15.63 -17.38
N ALA A 65 -2.56 15.70 -16.13
CA ALA A 65 -2.69 16.95 -15.39
C ALA A 65 -1.31 17.56 -15.08
N VAL A 66 -0.35 16.74 -14.62
CA VAL A 66 1.05 17.17 -14.43
C VAL A 66 1.63 17.70 -15.74
N ARG A 67 1.42 16.98 -16.85
CA ARG A 67 1.86 17.43 -18.18
C ARG A 67 1.27 18.79 -18.57
N ALA A 68 -0.02 19.00 -18.34
CA ALA A 68 -0.68 20.25 -18.64
C ALA A 68 -0.02 21.44 -17.91
N LYS A 69 0.30 21.25 -16.63
CA LYS A 69 1.00 22.26 -15.83
C LYS A 69 2.42 22.55 -16.34
N VAL A 70 3.16 21.51 -16.71
CA VAL A 70 4.50 21.69 -17.31
C VAL A 70 4.40 22.50 -18.62
N LEU A 71 3.40 22.24 -19.46
CA LEU A 71 3.14 23.01 -20.67
C LEU A 71 2.72 24.47 -20.40
N GLU A 72 2.11 24.76 -19.26
CA GLU A 72 1.82 26.11 -18.76
C GLU A 72 3.07 26.85 -18.27
N GLY A 73 4.23 26.17 -18.20
CA GLY A 73 5.51 26.73 -17.76
C GLY A 73 5.83 26.53 -16.29
N TYR A 74 5.06 25.73 -15.55
CA TYR A 74 5.40 25.35 -14.18
C TYR A 74 6.54 24.33 -14.16
N THR A 75 7.31 24.32 -13.08
CA THR A 75 8.33 23.28 -12.87
C THR A 75 7.68 21.90 -12.74
N LEU A 76 8.44 20.84 -13.02
CA LEU A 76 7.95 19.49 -12.77
C LEU A 76 7.65 19.28 -11.29
N ALA A 77 8.52 19.77 -10.40
CA ALA A 77 8.36 19.67 -8.96
C ALA A 77 7.06 20.32 -8.47
N ASP A 78 6.74 21.53 -8.94
CA ASP A 78 5.50 22.24 -8.59
C ASP A 78 4.27 21.53 -9.15
N SER A 79 4.37 21.02 -10.37
CA SER A 79 3.29 20.25 -10.99
C SER A 79 2.99 18.96 -10.24
N LEU A 80 4.02 18.27 -9.73
CA LEU A 80 3.87 17.08 -8.88
C LEU A 80 3.32 17.42 -7.50
N ALA A 81 3.49 18.67 -7.02
CA ALA A 81 3.01 19.09 -5.69
C ALA A 81 1.48 19.13 -5.59
N GLU A 82 0.77 19.17 -6.71
CA GLU A 82 -0.69 19.06 -6.74
C GLU A 82 -1.20 17.67 -6.35
N PHE A 83 -0.33 16.65 -6.39
CA PHE A 83 -0.65 15.26 -6.09
C PHE A 83 0.18 14.70 -4.91
N PRO A 84 0.04 15.25 -3.69
CA PRO A 84 0.88 14.90 -2.55
C PRO A 84 0.70 13.46 -2.08
N ALA A 85 -0.47 12.86 -2.33
CA ALA A 85 -0.75 11.46 -2.01
C ALA A 85 0.01 10.47 -2.92
N ALA A 86 0.30 10.88 -4.18
CA ALA A 86 1.04 10.07 -5.13
C ALA A 86 2.55 10.34 -5.04
N PHE A 87 2.94 11.60 -4.88
CA PHE A 87 4.34 12.04 -4.84
C PHE A 87 4.71 12.61 -3.47
N PRO A 88 5.34 11.84 -2.58
CA PRO A 88 5.76 12.29 -1.25
C PRO A 88 6.69 13.49 -1.29
N THR A 89 6.76 14.24 -0.18
CA THR A 89 7.58 15.47 -0.08
C THR A 89 9.05 15.24 -0.48
N LEU A 90 9.66 14.15 -0.02
CA LEU A 90 11.03 13.79 -0.39
C LEU A 90 11.20 13.65 -1.91
N TYR A 91 10.23 13.01 -2.57
CA TYR A 91 10.24 12.83 -4.03
C TYR A 91 10.25 14.20 -4.74
N ARG A 92 9.33 15.07 -4.39
CA ARG A 92 9.16 16.39 -5.00
C ARG A 92 10.37 17.31 -4.76
N SER A 93 10.89 17.35 -3.53
CA SER A 93 12.08 18.15 -3.21
C SER A 93 13.32 17.65 -3.94
N THR A 94 13.43 16.33 -4.17
CA THR A 94 14.55 15.75 -4.94
C THR A 94 14.44 16.14 -6.43
N VAL A 95 13.22 16.11 -6.99
CA VAL A 95 12.96 16.58 -8.37
C VAL A 95 13.28 18.07 -8.49
N ALA A 96 12.82 18.90 -7.55
CA ALA A 96 13.11 20.34 -7.54
C ALA A 96 14.62 20.63 -7.55
N ALA A 97 15.39 19.91 -6.73
CA ALA A 97 16.84 20.05 -6.72
C ALA A 97 17.47 19.68 -8.07
N GLY A 98 16.97 18.63 -8.74
CA GLY A 98 17.43 18.22 -10.06
C GLY A 98 17.11 19.24 -11.15
N GLU A 99 15.91 19.83 -11.14
CA GLU A 99 15.49 20.88 -12.06
C GLU A 99 16.39 22.12 -11.91
N HIS A 100 16.58 22.59 -10.69
CA HIS A 100 17.44 23.76 -10.42
C HIS A 100 18.91 23.55 -10.81
N ALA A 101 19.40 22.33 -10.68
CA ALA A 101 20.77 21.96 -11.03
C ALA A 101 20.95 21.66 -12.54
N GLY A 102 19.87 21.56 -13.33
CA GLY A 102 19.91 21.15 -14.72
C GLY A 102 20.27 19.67 -14.94
N HIS A 103 20.14 18.84 -13.90
CA HIS A 103 20.48 17.41 -13.89
C HIS A 103 19.26 16.52 -13.54
N LEU A 104 18.13 16.80 -14.17
CA LEU A 104 16.88 16.10 -13.91
C LEU A 104 16.98 14.60 -14.24
N ASP A 105 17.70 14.27 -15.31
CA ASP A 105 17.97 12.90 -15.75
C ASP A 105 18.67 12.05 -14.67
N LEU A 106 19.75 12.60 -14.08
CA LEU A 106 20.51 11.94 -13.03
C LEU A 106 19.66 11.74 -11.75
N VAL A 107 18.92 12.78 -11.37
CA VAL A 107 18.10 12.76 -10.16
C VAL A 107 16.92 11.80 -10.31
N LEU A 108 16.23 11.79 -11.44
CA LEU A 108 15.14 10.86 -11.71
C LEU A 108 15.63 9.41 -11.71
N ASN A 109 16.82 9.14 -12.24
CA ASN A 109 17.39 7.80 -12.24
C ASN A 109 17.66 7.31 -10.80
N ARG A 110 18.29 8.13 -9.96
CA ARG A 110 18.52 7.83 -8.53
C ARG A 110 17.20 7.65 -7.77
N LEU A 111 16.20 8.45 -8.11
CA LEU A 111 14.88 8.38 -7.51
C LEU A 111 14.13 7.10 -7.92
N ALA A 112 14.33 6.64 -9.16
CA ALA A 112 13.84 5.34 -9.62
C ALA A 112 14.48 4.19 -8.83
N ASP A 113 15.81 4.19 -8.68
CA ASP A 113 16.52 3.19 -7.87
C ASP A 113 16.02 3.16 -6.43
N TYR A 114 15.84 4.33 -5.82
CA TYR A 114 15.31 4.44 -4.45
C TYR A 114 13.89 3.90 -4.31
N THR A 115 12.99 4.27 -5.22
CA THR A 115 11.59 3.83 -5.18
C THR A 115 11.45 2.33 -5.43
N GLU A 116 12.25 1.76 -6.34
CA GLU A 116 12.33 0.33 -6.60
C GLU A 116 12.87 -0.45 -5.39
N ALA A 117 13.98 0.00 -4.81
CA ALA A 117 14.57 -0.62 -3.62
C ALA A 117 13.57 -0.62 -2.45
N ARG A 118 12.88 0.50 -2.24
CA ARG A 118 11.83 0.61 -1.23
C ARG A 118 10.66 -0.34 -1.49
N GLN A 119 10.24 -0.48 -2.74
CA GLN A 119 9.18 -1.40 -3.14
C GLN A 119 9.58 -2.86 -2.92
N GLN A 120 10.81 -3.24 -3.31
CA GLN A 120 11.34 -4.57 -3.08
C GLN A 120 11.45 -4.91 -1.60
N ALA A 121 11.91 -3.97 -0.77
CA ALA A 121 11.97 -4.15 0.68
C ALA A 121 10.57 -4.41 1.27
N ARG A 122 9.55 -3.64 0.86
CA ARG A 122 8.16 -3.86 1.28
C ARG A 122 7.63 -5.24 0.87
N GLN A 123 7.90 -5.66 -0.37
CA GLN A 123 7.50 -6.99 -0.83
C GLN A 123 8.14 -8.11 0.00
N LYS A 124 9.44 -7.98 0.29
CA LYS A 124 10.15 -8.98 1.13
C LYS A 124 9.54 -9.06 2.53
N ILE A 125 9.21 -7.93 3.15
CA ILE A 125 8.56 -7.90 4.47
C ILE A 125 7.17 -8.54 4.40
N GLN A 126 6.37 -8.23 3.40
CA GLN A 126 5.03 -8.82 3.24
C GLN A 126 5.10 -10.34 3.05
N LEU A 127 6.02 -10.82 2.21
CA LEU A 127 6.21 -12.26 2.00
C LEU A 127 6.72 -12.95 3.27
N ALA A 128 7.63 -12.33 4.01
CA ALA A 128 8.15 -12.88 5.27
C ALA A 128 7.07 -12.96 6.36
N ALA A 129 6.06 -12.07 6.34
CA ALA A 129 4.97 -12.06 7.30
C ALA A 129 3.93 -13.19 7.05
N ILE A 130 3.88 -13.77 5.87
CA ILE A 130 2.92 -14.84 5.54
C ILE A 130 3.19 -16.10 6.38
N TYR A 131 4.46 -16.49 6.53
CA TYR A 131 4.82 -17.70 7.29
C TYR A 131 4.38 -17.64 8.76
N PRO A 132 4.68 -16.59 9.53
CA PRO A 132 4.20 -16.47 10.92
C PRO A 132 2.67 -16.48 11.04
N VAL A 133 1.97 -15.85 10.08
CA VAL A 133 0.49 -15.83 10.08
C VAL A 133 -0.08 -17.23 9.88
N ILE A 134 0.46 -17.99 8.92
CA ILE A 134 0.02 -19.37 8.68
C ILE A 134 0.32 -20.23 9.91
N LEU A 135 1.50 -20.11 10.49
CA LEU A 135 1.88 -20.88 11.67
C LEU A 135 0.98 -20.57 12.88
N ALA A 136 0.69 -19.30 13.12
CA ALA A 136 -0.23 -18.86 14.17
C ALA A 136 -1.63 -19.40 13.94
N PHE A 137 -2.13 -19.36 12.72
CA PHE A 137 -3.44 -19.88 12.35
C PHE A 137 -3.54 -21.40 12.62
N VAL A 138 -2.53 -22.16 12.19
CA VAL A 138 -2.48 -23.62 12.43
C VAL A 138 -2.43 -23.92 13.93
N ALA A 139 -1.57 -23.22 14.68
CA ALA A 139 -1.45 -23.41 16.13
C ALA A 139 -2.77 -23.12 16.85
N ILE A 140 -3.42 -21.99 16.53
CA ILE A 140 -4.73 -21.64 17.10
C ILE A 140 -5.77 -22.69 16.74
N SER A 141 -5.80 -23.15 15.48
CA SER A 141 -6.75 -24.19 15.03
C SER A 141 -6.59 -25.50 15.82
N ILE A 142 -5.35 -25.91 16.07
CA ILE A 142 -5.06 -27.12 16.87
C ILE A 142 -5.55 -26.94 18.33
N VAL A 143 -5.26 -25.79 18.93
CA VAL A 143 -5.71 -25.50 20.31
C VAL A 143 -7.23 -25.50 20.40
N VAL A 144 -7.92 -24.84 19.49
CA VAL A 144 -9.39 -24.82 19.43
C VAL A 144 -9.94 -26.23 19.25
N PHE A 145 -9.36 -27.02 18.36
CA PHE A 145 -9.77 -28.41 18.14
C PHE A 145 -9.62 -29.25 19.42
N LEU A 146 -8.47 -29.16 20.10
CA LEU A 146 -8.23 -29.89 21.36
C LEU A 146 -9.21 -29.47 22.46
N LEU A 147 -9.45 -28.16 22.61
CA LEU A 147 -10.38 -27.65 23.61
C LEU A 147 -11.83 -28.06 23.34
N THR A 148 -12.24 -28.16 22.07
CA THR A 148 -13.63 -28.44 21.69
C THR A 148 -13.93 -29.93 21.69
N TYR A 149 -12.98 -30.78 21.29
CA TYR A 149 -13.20 -32.22 21.13
C TYR A 149 -12.54 -33.08 22.19
N VAL A 150 -11.28 -32.80 22.55
CA VAL A 150 -10.50 -33.70 23.43
C VAL A 150 -10.77 -33.41 24.91
N VAL A 151 -10.90 -32.14 25.29
CA VAL A 151 -11.12 -31.75 26.67
C VAL A 151 -12.45 -32.28 27.23
N PRO A 152 -13.60 -32.19 26.53
CA PRO A 152 -14.87 -32.78 26.99
C PRO A 152 -14.79 -34.29 27.24
N ASP A 153 -14.16 -35.06 26.33
CA ASP A 153 -14.03 -36.51 26.45
C ASP A 153 -13.21 -36.88 27.70
N ILE A 154 -12.16 -36.15 28.00
CA ILE A 154 -11.33 -36.38 29.20
C ILE A 154 -12.13 -36.08 30.48
N ILE A 155 -12.93 -35.00 30.47
CA ILE A 155 -13.73 -34.59 31.63
C ILE A 155 -14.80 -35.64 31.95
N GLU A 156 -15.45 -36.21 30.95
CA GLU A 156 -16.46 -37.23 31.14
C GLU A 156 -15.91 -38.46 31.85
N VAL A 157 -14.67 -38.84 31.55
CA VAL A 157 -13.94 -39.92 32.24
C VAL A 157 -13.63 -39.60 33.72
N PHE A 158 -13.27 -38.35 34.04
CA PHE A 158 -12.98 -37.93 35.43
C PHE A 158 -14.24 -37.80 36.26
N VAL A 159 -15.32 -37.27 35.73
CA VAL A 159 -16.61 -37.12 36.41
C VAL A 159 -17.19 -38.48 36.75
N ASN A 160 -17.08 -39.46 35.84
CA ASN A 160 -17.54 -40.83 36.07
C ASN A 160 -16.73 -41.56 37.14
N ASN A 161 -15.49 -41.16 37.45
CA ASN A 161 -14.65 -41.72 38.48
C ASN A 161 -14.76 -40.99 39.84
N GLY A 162 -15.64 -40.00 39.99
CA GLY A 162 -15.90 -39.28 41.24
C GLY A 162 -14.75 -38.40 41.76
N GLN A 163 -13.83 -37.99 40.91
CA GLN A 163 -12.70 -37.11 41.25
C GLN A 163 -13.02 -35.65 40.96
N GLU A 164 -12.65 -34.77 41.93
CA GLU A 164 -12.77 -33.32 41.71
C GLU A 164 -11.78 -32.83 40.64
N LEU A 165 -12.27 -32.00 39.74
CA LEU A 165 -11.49 -31.43 38.66
C LEU A 165 -10.44 -30.44 39.19
N PRO A 166 -9.15 -30.53 38.78
CA PRO A 166 -8.13 -29.56 39.14
C PRO A 166 -8.53 -28.12 38.67
N PRO A 167 -8.17 -27.07 39.45
CA PRO A 167 -8.57 -25.69 39.15
C PRO A 167 -8.09 -25.18 37.78
N LEU A 168 -7.00 -25.69 37.26
CA LEU A 168 -6.53 -25.41 35.90
C LEU A 168 -7.49 -25.92 34.83
N THR A 169 -8.11 -27.10 35.05
CA THR A 169 -9.07 -27.69 34.13
C THR A 169 -10.39 -26.91 34.12
N GLN A 170 -10.80 -26.36 35.27
CA GLN A 170 -11.97 -25.48 35.37
C GLN A 170 -11.77 -24.15 34.57
N GLY A 171 -10.56 -23.56 34.57
CA GLY A 171 -10.22 -22.41 33.78
C GLY A 171 -10.24 -22.69 32.26
N LEU A 172 -9.77 -23.86 31.84
CA LEU A 172 -9.80 -24.31 30.45
C LEU A 172 -11.24 -24.54 29.95
N LEU A 173 -12.12 -25.06 30.81
CA LEU A 173 -13.54 -25.22 30.52
C LEU A 173 -14.25 -23.88 30.27
N ALA A 174 -13.97 -22.88 31.11
CA ALA A 174 -14.54 -21.54 30.94
C ALA A 174 -14.15 -20.94 29.59
N VAL A 175 -12.90 -21.15 29.15
CA VAL A 175 -12.42 -20.70 27.83
C VAL A 175 -13.07 -21.50 26.70
N SER A 176 -13.21 -22.82 26.87
CA SER A 176 -13.85 -23.71 25.87
C SER A 176 -15.33 -23.36 25.67
N ASP A 177 -16.07 -23.12 26.77
CA ASP A 177 -17.48 -22.72 26.73
C ASP A 177 -17.68 -21.34 26.08
N PHE A 178 -16.73 -20.42 26.33
CA PHE A 178 -16.75 -19.11 25.72
C PHE A 178 -16.55 -19.22 24.20
N LEU A 179 -15.58 -20.02 23.76
CA LEU A 179 -15.32 -20.27 22.33
C LEU A 179 -16.48 -21.02 21.64
N GLY A 180 -17.11 -21.94 22.31
CA GLY A 180 -18.26 -22.69 21.77
C GLY A 180 -19.56 -21.88 21.65
N LYS A 181 -19.69 -20.78 22.44
CA LYS A 181 -20.87 -19.89 22.39
C LYS A 181 -20.72 -18.71 21.42
N TRP A 182 -19.50 -18.32 21.07
CA TRP A 182 -19.20 -17.14 20.27
C TRP A 182 -18.40 -17.46 18.99
N GLY A 183 -18.06 -18.70 18.68
CA GLY A 183 -17.47 -19.22 17.45
C GLY A 183 -18.54 -19.93 16.63
#